data_9928cb8e88411471fe498b20205cc373
#
_entry.id   9928cb8e88411471fe498b20205cc373
#
_cell.length_a   1.000
_cell.length_b   1.000
_cell.length_c   1.000
_cell.angle_alpha   90.00
_cell.angle_beta   90.00
_cell.angle_gamma   90.00
#
_symmetry.space_group_name_H-M   'P 1'
#
loop_
_entity.id
_entity.type
_entity.pdbx_description
1 polymer ?
#
loop_
_entity_poly.entity_id
_entity_poly.type
_entity_poly.pdbx_seq_one_letter_code
_entity_poly.pdbx_strand_id
1 'polypeptide(L)'
;MDSAKVAYDFSGCRVLVTGGSSGIGAGIARAFLRAEADVAITGTRPSASDYDRDLSAYGYHQLRMTDADAIRRVADSLEGLDVLVNNAGENLPGGRNEWEPDVFEESVAINLFGAFRMSAACKQKLAASALEGGASIINLASMSSFFAVPIVPGYGAAKAGVVQMTKNLAAAWAPDGIRVNAVAPGLVESNMTALMQGVEALEKPYLDRTPMGRWGTPEDVAPAVLFLASSAARFITGQTLPVDGGYSVA
;
A
#
# COMPACT_ATOMS: atom_id res chain seq x y z
N MET A 1 24.90 -21.15 -9.27
CA MET A 1 25.22 -20.17 -8.24
C MET A 1 23.90 -19.82 -7.54
N ASP A 2 23.79 -20.12 -6.24
CA ASP A 2 22.62 -19.69 -5.50
C ASP A 2 22.60 -18.16 -5.48
N SER A 3 21.52 -17.59 -6.01
CA SER A 3 21.29 -16.13 -5.92
C SER A 3 21.18 -15.75 -4.45
N ALA A 4 21.75 -14.62 -4.06
CA ALA A 4 21.56 -14.07 -2.72
C ALA A 4 20.05 -13.90 -2.47
N LYS A 5 19.51 -14.67 -1.52
CA LYS A 5 18.09 -14.61 -1.13
C LYS A 5 18.02 -13.91 0.22
N VAL A 6 17.11 -12.93 0.33
CA VAL A 6 16.74 -12.35 1.62
C VAL A 6 15.53 -13.11 2.13
N ALA A 7 15.65 -13.70 3.31
CA ALA A 7 14.51 -14.28 4.02
C ALA A 7 14.10 -13.34 5.15
N TYR A 8 12.81 -13.09 5.27
CA TYR A 8 12.21 -12.37 6.39
C TYR A 8 11.45 -13.38 7.24
N ASP A 9 11.51 -13.21 8.54
CA ASP A 9 10.71 -13.93 9.53
C ASP A 9 9.81 -12.92 10.24
N PHE A 10 8.50 -13.11 10.07
CA PHE A 10 7.45 -12.32 10.72
C PHE A 10 6.56 -13.21 11.59
N SER A 11 7.10 -14.37 12.06
CA SER A 11 6.38 -15.28 12.95
C SER A 11 5.86 -14.54 14.19
N GLY A 12 4.58 -14.69 14.47
CA GLY A 12 3.90 -14.01 15.57
C GLY A 12 3.56 -12.54 15.34
N CYS A 13 3.91 -11.96 14.17
CA CYS A 13 3.53 -10.60 13.82
C CYS A 13 2.14 -10.56 13.20
N ARG A 14 1.31 -9.60 13.63
CA ARG A 14 -0.03 -9.35 13.10
C ARG A 14 0.02 -8.21 12.10
N VAL A 15 -0.40 -8.51 10.88
CA VAL A 15 -0.30 -7.61 9.73
C VAL A 15 -1.67 -7.32 9.15
N LEU A 16 -2.02 -6.06 8.93
CA LEU A 16 -3.18 -5.67 8.15
C LEU A 16 -2.75 -5.06 6.82
N VAL A 17 -3.24 -5.63 5.71
CA VAL A 17 -3.04 -5.08 4.36
C VAL A 17 -4.38 -4.59 3.81
N THR A 18 -4.60 -3.27 3.74
CA THR A 18 -5.79 -2.74 3.11
C THR A 18 -5.74 -2.95 1.59
N GLY A 19 -6.87 -3.39 0.99
CA GLY A 19 -6.91 -3.77 -0.43
C GLY A 19 -6.04 -4.99 -0.77
N GLY A 20 -5.85 -5.91 0.19
CA GLY A 20 -5.01 -7.11 0.03
C GLY A 20 -5.62 -8.19 -0.85
N SER A 21 -6.83 -8.00 -1.37
CA SER A 21 -7.53 -8.99 -2.20
C SER A 21 -7.06 -9.04 -3.66
N SER A 22 -6.30 -8.05 -4.16
CA SER A 22 -5.86 -7.99 -5.56
C SER A 22 -4.56 -7.19 -5.75
N GLY A 23 -3.97 -7.26 -6.95
CA GLY A 23 -2.85 -6.44 -7.40
C GLY A 23 -1.66 -6.43 -6.43
N ILE A 24 -1.09 -5.24 -6.21
CA ILE A 24 0.06 -5.02 -5.33
C ILE A 24 -0.23 -5.49 -3.90
N GLY A 25 -1.41 -5.17 -3.37
CA GLY A 25 -1.81 -5.58 -2.02
C GLY A 25 -1.82 -7.10 -1.83
N ALA A 26 -2.29 -7.85 -2.82
CA ALA A 26 -2.26 -9.32 -2.76
C ALA A 26 -0.83 -9.89 -2.81
N GLY A 27 0.07 -9.26 -3.59
CA GLY A 27 1.49 -9.62 -3.59
C GLY A 27 2.14 -9.39 -2.23
N ILE A 28 1.84 -8.24 -1.60
CA ILE A 28 2.33 -7.89 -0.27
C ILE A 28 1.77 -8.86 0.79
N ALA A 29 0.46 -9.09 0.81
CA ALA A 29 -0.18 -10.01 1.76
C ALA A 29 0.40 -11.41 1.67
N ARG A 30 0.59 -11.92 0.45
CA ARG A 30 1.23 -13.22 0.20
C ARG A 30 2.69 -13.25 0.68
N ALA A 31 3.44 -12.18 0.52
CA ALA A 31 4.82 -12.11 0.97
C ALA A 31 4.91 -12.16 2.50
N PHE A 32 4.04 -11.47 3.24
CA PHE A 32 3.96 -11.56 4.69
C PHE A 32 3.51 -12.96 5.14
N LEU A 33 2.53 -13.56 4.48
CA LEU A 33 2.09 -14.94 4.79
C LEU A 33 3.23 -15.94 4.62
N ARG A 34 4.04 -15.81 3.55
CA ARG A 34 5.24 -16.65 3.33
C ARG A 34 6.35 -16.41 4.36
N ALA A 35 6.35 -15.25 5.00
CA ALA A 35 7.23 -14.89 6.10
C ALA A 35 6.59 -15.21 7.47
N GLU A 36 5.57 -16.09 7.50
CA GLU A 36 4.93 -16.65 8.69
C GLU A 36 4.14 -15.65 9.55
N ALA A 37 3.78 -14.47 8.99
CA ALA A 37 2.91 -13.51 9.67
C ALA A 37 1.45 -13.99 9.74
N ASP A 38 0.73 -13.56 10.78
CA ASP A 38 -0.73 -13.57 10.81
C ASP A 38 -1.28 -12.37 10.03
N VAL A 39 -1.92 -12.65 8.89
CA VAL A 39 -2.27 -11.61 7.91
C VAL A 39 -3.77 -11.44 7.78
N ALA A 40 -4.25 -10.25 8.14
CA ALA A 40 -5.58 -9.78 7.77
C ALA A 40 -5.52 -8.91 6.51
N ILE A 41 -6.55 -9.01 5.68
CA ILE A 41 -6.69 -8.21 4.46
C ILE A 41 -8.06 -7.55 4.41
N THR A 42 -8.15 -6.45 3.66
CA THR A 42 -9.47 -5.89 3.32
C THR A 42 -9.75 -5.96 1.83
N GLY A 43 -11.02 -5.99 1.47
CA GLY A 43 -11.51 -5.92 0.11
C GLY A 43 -12.92 -5.31 0.07
N THR A 44 -13.42 -4.98 -1.12
CA THR A 44 -14.73 -4.32 -1.28
C THR A 44 -15.89 -5.30 -1.42
N ARG A 45 -15.65 -6.57 -1.77
CA ARG A 45 -16.68 -7.58 -1.90
C ARG A 45 -17.18 -8.07 -0.53
N PRO A 46 -18.41 -8.53 -0.40
CA PRO A 46 -18.97 -8.95 0.90
C PRO A 46 -18.18 -10.08 1.57
N SER A 47 -17.66 -11.02 0.81
CA SER A 47 -16.97 -12.21 1.31
C SER A 47 -15.65 -12.47 0.58
N ALA A 48 -14.71 -13.14 1.26
CA ALA A 48 -13.49 -13.66 0.64
C ALA A 48 -13.79 -14.65 -0.50
N SER A 49 -14.87 -15.42 -0.40
CA SER A 49 -15.29 -16.37 -1.44
C SER A 49 -15.83 -15.72 -2.72
N ASP A 50 -16.08 -14.41 -2.71
CA ASP A 50 -16.54 -13.67 -3.90
C ASP A 50 -15.38 -13.32 -4.85
N TYR A 51 -14.14 -13.61 -4.47
CA TYR A 51 -12.95 -13.40 -5.30
C TYR A 51 -12.54 -14.68 -6.03
N ASP A 52 -12.03 -14.54 -7.27
CA ASP A 52 -11.57 -15.64 -8.12
C ASP A 52 -10.24 -16.30 -7.66
N ARG A 53 -9.79 -15.95 -6.46
CA ARG A 53 -8.58 -16.49 -5.84
C ARG A 53 -8.87 -16.98 -4.43
N ASP A 54 -8.13 -17.96 -4.00
CA ASP A 54 -8.23 -18.47 -2.63
C ASP A 54 -7.66 -17.43 -1.64
N LEU A 55 -8.51 -16.94 -0.76
CA LEU A 55 -8.19 -16.00 0.31
C LEU A 55 -8.39 -16.64 1.70
N SER A 56 -8.57 -17.95 1.80
CA SER A 56 -8.88 -18.67 3.05
C SER A 56 -7.75 -18.61 4.10
N ALA A 57 -6.51 -18.34 3.66
CA ALA A 57 -5.36 -18.18 4.55
C ALA A 57 -5.31 -16.82 5.26
N TYR A 58 -6.24 -15.90 4.96
CA TYR A 58 -6.23 -14.53 5.49
C TYR A 58 -7.48 -14.28 6.36
N GLY A 59 -7.32 -13.46 7.41
CA GLY A 59 -8.46 -12.79 8.03
C GLY A 59 -9.04 -11.77 7.04
N TYR A 60 -10.28 -11.98 6.56
CA TYR A 60 -10.90 -11.09 5.58
C TYR A 60 -11.87 -10.11 6.22
N HIS A 61 -11.79 -8.83 5.86
CA HIS A 61 -12.74 -7.79 6.24
C HIS A 61 -13.25 -7.04 5.01
N GLN A 62 -14.57 -6.92 4.86
CA GLN A 62 -15.15 -6.03 3.87
C GLN A 62 -14.92 -4.57 4.27
N LEU A 63 -14.35 -3.76 3.36
CA LEU A 63 -14.06 -2.36 3.62
C LEU A 63 -14.10 -1.51 2.35
N ARG A 64 -14.82 -0.38 2.43
CA ARG A 64 -14.68 0.75 1.51
C ARG A 64 -13.95 1.88 2.24
N MET A 65 -12.89 2.42 1.67
CA MET A 65 -12.02 3.42 2.31
C MET A 65 -12.71 4.77 2.55
N THR A 66 -13.87 5.01 1.94
CA THR A 66 -14.73 6.18 2.20
C THR A 66 -15.61 6.04 3.42
N ASP A 67 -15.86 4.80 3.90
CA ASP A 67 -16.70 4.51 5.07
C ASP A 67 -15.88 4.57 6.37
N ALA A 68 -15.95 5.72 7.06
CA ALA A 68 -15.22 5.96 8.29
C ALA A 68 -15.66 5.04 9.45
N ASP A 69 -16.93 4.63 9.48
CA ASP A 69 -17.44 3.72 10.51
C ASP A 69 -16.96 2.29 10.26
N ALA A 70 -16.95 1.85 9.00
CA ALA A 70 -16.38 0.56 8.64
C ALA A 70 -14.88 0.50 8.97
N ILE A 71 -14.13 1.56 8.72
CA ILE A 71 -12.70 1.65 9.10
C ILE A 71 -12.53 1.42 10.60
N ARG A 72 -13.34 2.10 11.45
CA ARG A 72 -13.30 1.91 12.90
C ARG A 72 -13.64 0.47 13.28
N ARG A 73 -14.73 -0.09 12.73
CA ARG A 73 -15.11 -1.49 13.02
C ARG A 73 -14.01 -2.48 12.66
N VAL A 74 -13.35 -2.32 11.53
CA VAL A 74 -12.20 -3.19 11.15
C VAL A 74 -11.05 -3.01 12.16
N ALA A 75 -10.67 -1.77 12.48
CA ALA A 75 -9.60 -1.53 13.45
C ALA A 75 -9.94 -2.13 14.83
N ASP A 76 -11.18 -2.00 15.30
CA ASP A 76 -11.64 -2.52 16.61
C ASP A 76 -11.67 -4.05 16.65
N SER A 77 -11.98 -4.71 15.52
CA SER A 77 -12.05 -6.18 15.43
C SER A 77 -10.68 -6.87 15.49
N LEU A 78 -9.58 -6.15 15.26
CA LEU A 78 -8.23 -6.71 15.38
C LEU A 78 -7.86 -6.92 16.85
N GLU A 79 -7.35 -8.09 17.23
CA GLU A 79 -6.85 -8.36 18.58
C GLU A 79 -5.58 -7.58 18.92
N GLY A 80 -4.78 -7.25 17.91
CA GLY A 80 -3.56 -6.45 17.99
C GLY A 80 -3.04 -6.16 16.60
N LEU A 81 -2.02 -5.31 16.48
CA LEU A 81 -1.44 -4.96 15.18
C LEU A 81 0.01 -4.54 15.34
N ASP A 82 0.87 -5.14 14.52
CA ASP A 82 2.30 -4.84 14.49
C ASP A 82 2.70 -4.11 13.19
N VAL A 83 2.04 -4.46 12.08
CA VAL A 83 2.28 -3.82 10.79
C VAL A 83 0.96 -3.45 10.11
N LEU A 84 0.84 -2.18 9.69
CA LEU A 84 -0.26 -1.70 8.84
C LEU A 84 0.28 -1.35 7.46
N VAL A 85 -0.30 -1.95 6.41
CA VAL A 85 -0.03 -1.57 5.03
C VAL A 85 -1.25 -0.86 4.46
N ASN A 86 -1.16 0.46 4.29
CA ASN A 86 -2.17 1.27 3.61
C ASN A 86 -1.96 1.18 2.09
N ASN A 87 -2.49 0.12 1.49
CA ASN A 87 -2.38 -0.13 0.06
C ASN A 87 -3.69 0.17 -0.69
N ALA A 88 -4.86 0.02 -0.05
CA ALA A 88 -6.13 0.30 -0.72
C ALA A 88 -6.14 1.66 -1.41
N GLY A 89 -6.52 1.67 -2.67
CA GLY A 89 -6.58 2.87 -3.49
C GLY A 89 -7.20 2.56 -4.84
N GLU A 90 -7.69 3.60 -5.51
CA GLU A 90 -8.34 3.55 -6.80
C GLU A 90 -8.03 4.85 -7.56
N ASN A 91 -7.80 4.74 -8.88
CA ASN A 91 -7.81 5.87 -9.78
C ASN A 91 -9.11 5.84 -10.61
N LEU A 92 -9.52 6.98 -11.14
CA LEU A 92 -10.75 7.12 -11.93
C LEU A 92 -11.94 6.40 -11.26
N PRO A 93 -12.36 6.79 -10.04
CA PRO A 93 -13.39 6.09 -9.29
C PRO A 93 -14.65 5.84 -10.11
N GLY A 94 -15.05 4.57 -10.22
CA GLY A 94 -16.17 4.17 -11.08
C GLY A 94 -15.97 4.40 -12.57
N GLY A 95 -14.71 4.56 -13.05
CA GLY A 95 -14.37 4.85 -14.45
C GLY A 95 -14.69 6.29 -14.87
N ARG A 96 -14.95 7.20 -13.90
CA ARG A 96 -15.32 8.60 -14.15
C ARG A 96 -14.06 9.48 -14.30
N ASN A 97 -14.28 10.67 -14.90
CA ASN A 97 -13.21 11.64 -15.14
C ASN A 97 -12.84 12.40 -13.86
N GLU A 98 -11.58 12.32 -13.41
CA GLU A 98 -11.11 13.02 -12.21
C GLU A 98 -10.96 14.54 -12.35
N TRP A 99 -11.19 15.11 -13.52
CA TRP A 99 -11.31 16.57 -13.68
C TRP A 99 -12.68 17.12 -13.25
N GLU A 100 -13.66 16.25 -13.00
CA GLU A 100 -14.91 16.63 -12.36
C GLU A 100 -14.67 16.80 -10.85
N PRO A 101 -15.09 17.92 -10.23
CA PRO A 101 -14.77 18.22 -8.82
C PRO A 101 -15.17 17.13 -7.83
N ASP A 102 -16.35 16.54 -7.98
CA ASP A 102 -16.85 15.45 -7.11
C ASP A 102 -16.03 14.17 -7.26
N VAL A 103 -15.54 13.88 -8.46
CA VAL A 103 -14.68 12.70 -8.73
C VAL A 103 -13.28 12.93 -8.19
N PHE A 104 -12.74 14.15 -8.32
CA PHE A 104 -11.48 14.53 -7.71
C PHE A 104 -11.54 14.36 -6.18
N GLU A 105 -12.60 14.90 -5.54
CA GLU A 105 -12.81 14.78 -4.10
C GLU A 105 -12.93 13.33 -3.65
N GLU A 106 -13.66 12.51 -4.39
CA GLU A 106 -13.79 11.07 -4.11
C GLU A 106 -12.45 10.35 -4.24
N SER A 107 -11.65 10.64 -5.28
CA SER A 107 -10.30 10.09 -5.44
C SER A 107 -9.42 10.44 -4.24
N VAL A 108 -9.45 11.68 -3.76
CA VAL A 108 -8.73 12.11 -2.55
C VAL A 108 -9.26 11.41 -1.31
N ALA A 109 -10.57 11.25 -1.17
CA ALA A 109 -11.19 10.58 -0.04
C ALA A 109 -10.76 9.11 0.06
N ILE A 110 -10.72 8.38 -1.06
CA ILE A 110 -10.28 6.99 -1.12
C ILE A 110 -8.80 6.88 -0.79
N ASN A 111 -7.95 7.62 -1.50
CA ASN A 111 -6.51 7.39 -1.54
C ASN A 111 -5.72 8.07 -0.41
N LEU A 112 -6.25 9.15 0.21
CA LEU A 112 -5.58 9.88 1.28
C LEU A 112 -6.34 9.80 2.60
N PHE A 113 -7.62 10.22 2.62
CA PHE A 113 -8.36 10.28 3.88
C PHE A 113 -8.61 8.89 4.46
N GLY A 114 -8.87 7.88 3.60
CA GLY A 114 -9.02 6.50 4.03
C GLY A 114 -7.76 5.97 4.73
N ALA A 115 -6.58 6.19 4.13
CA ALA A 115 -5.31 5.77 4.69
C ALA A 115 -5.00 6.47 6.04
N PHE A 116 -5.28 7.78 6.13
CA PHE A 116 -5.14 8.51 7.38
C PHE A 116 -6.08 7.99 8.47
N ARG A 117 -7.38 7.80 8.16
CA ARG A 117 -8.38 7.29 9.09
C ARG A 117 -8.01 5.90 9.61
N MET A 118 -7.55 5.01 8.73
CA MET A 118 -7.11 3.67 9.12
C MET A 118 -5.88 3.74 10.04
N SER A 119 -4.89 4.56 9.70
CA SER A 119 -3.69 4.76 10.54
C SER A 119 -4.08 5.28 11.93
N ALA A 120 -4.97 6.28 12.00
CA ALA A 120 -5.43 6.87 13.26
C ALA A 120 -6.24 5.87 14.11
N ALA A 121 -7.12 5.08 13.47
CA ALA A 121 -7.91 4.06 14.16
C ALA A 121 -7.04 2.92 14.73
N CYS A 122 -5.94 2.57 14.05
CA CYS A 122 -5.02 1.51 14.47
C CYS A 122 -3.92 1.99 15.44
N LYS A 123 -3.78 3.30 15.68
CA LYS A 123 -2.64 3.88 16.43
C LYS A 123 -2.39 3.21 17.78
N GLN A 124 -3.43 3.00 18.58
CA GLN A 124 -3.27 2.42 19.93
C GLN A 124 -2.76 0.97 19.89
N LYS A 125 -3.24 0.18 18.90
CA LYS A 125 -2.80 -1.22 18.73
C LYS A 125 -1.35 -1.28 18.26
N LEU A 126 -0.97 -0.40 17.33
CA LEU A 126 0.42 -0.27 16.87
C LEU A 126 1.35 0.17 18.00
N ALA A 127 0.95 1.15 18.82
CA ALA A 127 1.75 1.60 19.96
C ALA A 127 1.93 0.52 21.05
N ALA A 128 1.03 -0.48 21.09
CA ALA A 128 1.12 -1.62 22.01
C ALA A 128 1.91 -2.80 21.43
N SER A 129 2.46 -2.69 20.22
CA SER A 129 3.27 -3.73 19.58
C SER A 129 4.57 -3.98 20.34
N ALA A 130 4.92 -5.24 20.49
CA ALA A 130 6.21 -5.67 21.06
C ALA A 130 7.24 -6.03 19.97
N LEU A 131 6.97 -5.69 18.70
CA LEU A 131 7.87 -5.99 17.59
C LEU A 131 9.23 -5.34 17.78
N GLU A 132 10.30 -6.10 17.59
CA GLU A 132 11.66 -5.56 17.64
C GLU A 132 11.84 -4.48 16.57
N GLY A 133 12.28 -3.28 16.98
CA GLY A 133 12.38 -2.11 16.09
C GLY A 133 11.10 -1.29 15.95
N GLY A 134 10.06 -1.60 16.75
CA GLY A 134 8.78 -0.88 16.80
C GLY A 134 7.78 -1.31 15.74
N ALA A 135 6.53 -0.93 15.95
CA ALA A 135 5.48 -1.13 14.94
C ALA A 135 5.77 -0.36 13.65
N SER A 136 5.18 -0.80 12.55
CA SER A 136 5.42 -0.19 11.24
C SER A 136 4.14 0.12 10.48
N ILE A 137 4.04 1.33 9.94
CA ILE A 137 3.04 1.71 8.93
C ILE A 137 3.75 1.88 7.61
N ILE A 138 3.29 1.17 6.57
CA ILE A 138 3.77 1.32 5.20
C ILE A 138 2.64 1.85 4.33
N ASN A 139 2.81 3.05 3.81
CA ASN A 139 1.85 3.68 2.92
C ASN A 139 2.23 3.41 1.45
N LEU A 140 1.26 3.07 0.60
CA LEU A 140 1.49 3.01 -0.85
C LEU A 140 1.26 4.40 -1.45
N ALA A 141 2.36 5.06 -1.76
CA ALA A 141 2.44 6.24 -2.62
C ALA A 141 2.39 5.82 -4.11
N SER A 142 2.93 6.60 -5.00
CA SER A 142 3.00 6.33 -6.45
C SER A 142 4.05 7.23 -7.09
N MET A 143 4.49 6.94 -8.30
CA MET A 143 5.23 7.90 -9.12
C MET A 143 4.40 9.17 -9.40
N SER A 144 3.07 9.07 -9.45
CA SER A 144 2.19 10.25 -9.56
C SER A 144 2.25 11.17 -8.32
N SER A 145 2.89 10.76 -7.23
CA SER A 145 3.22 11.66 -6.11
C SER A 145 4.27 12.71 -6.45
N PHE A 146 5.08 12.46 -7.48
CA PHE A 146 6.25 13.27 -7.83
C PHE A 146 6.19 13.81 -9.25
N PHE A 147 5.47 13.12 -10.13
CA PHE A 147 5.40 13.45 -11.56
C PHE A 147 3.95 13.64 -12.00
N ALA A 148 3.75 14.56 -12.92
CA ALA A 148 2.42 14.83 -13.46
C ALA A 148 1.90 13.62 -14.26
N VAL A 149 0.69 13.20 -13.92
CA VAL A 149 -0.10 12.22 -14.69
C VAL A 149 -1.48 12.85 -14.94
N PRO A 150 -1.65 13.64 -16.02
CA PRO A 150 -2.82 14.49 -16.20
C PRO A 150 -4.17 13.78 -16.26
N ILE A 151 -4.17 12.48 -16.55
CA ILE A 151 -5.40 11.68 -16.62
C ILE A 151 -6.00 11.37 -15.23
N VAL A 152 -5.19 11.48 -14.16
CA VAL A 152 -5.58 11.15 -12.78
C VAL A 152 -5.16 12.24 -11.78
N PRO A 153 -5.69 13.48 -11.92
CA PRO A 153 -5.25 14.62 -11.11
C PRO A 153 -5.57 14.47 -9.62
N GLY A 154 -6.72 13.91 -9.27
CA GLY A 154 -7.14 13.65 -7.89
C GLY A 154 -6.29 12.55 -7.24
N TYR A 155 -6.05 11.46 -7.95
CA TYR A 155 -5.14 10.40 -7.50
C TYR A 155 -3.72 10.92 -7.28
N GLY A 156 -3.18 11.70 -8.24
CA GLY A 156 -1.86 12.32 -8.11
C GLY A 156 -1.74 13.22 -6.88
N ALA A 157 -2.72 14.09 -6.68
CA ALA A 157 -2.79 14.97 -5.51
C ALA A 157 -2.88 14.17 -4.19
N ALA A 158 -3.72 13.14 -4.16
CA ALA A 158 -3.85 12.26 -3.00
C ALA A 158 -2.53 11.54 -2.68
N LYS A 159 -1.86 10.99 -3.68
CA LYS A 159 -0.59 10.26 -3.50
C LYS A 159 0.57 11.18 -3.12
N ALA A 160 0.58 12.43 -3.58
CA ALA A 160 1.49 13.48 -3.06
C ALA A 160 1.18 13.78 -1.58
N GLY A 161 -0.10 13.89 -1.23
CA GLY A 161 -0.56 14.02 0.15
C GLY A 161 -0.13 12.84 1.05
N VAL A 162 -0.15 11.61 0.54
CA VAL A 162 0.34 10.41 1.25
C VAL A 162 1.83 10.52 1.59
N VAL A 163 2.67 11.05 0.69
CA VAL A 163 4.09 11.28 0.96
C VAL A 163 4.27 12.27 2.11
N GLN A 164 3.54 13.38 2.12
CA GLN A 164 3.63 14.35 3.20
C GLN A 164 3.00 13.85 4.50
N MET A 165 1.88 13.14 4.43
CA MET A 165 1.25 12.46 5.58
C MET A 165 2.21 11.48 6.23
N THR A 166 2.96 10.70 5.44
CA THR A 166 3.98 9.76 5.94
C THR A 166 5.01 10.46 6.82
N LYS A 167 5.55 11.60 6.38
CA LYS A 167 6.51 12.40 7.15
C LYS A 167 5.93 12.93 8.45
N ASN A 168 4.71 13.45 8.39
CA ASN A 168 4.03 14.03 9.55
C ASN A 168 3.72 12.94 10.61
N LEU A 169 3.19 11.79 10.18
CA LEU A 169 2.91 10.67 11.09
C LEU A 169 4.20 10.09 11.67
N ALA A 170 5.26 9.97 10.88
CA ALA A 170 6.56 9.50 11.34
C ALA A 170 7.12 10.39 12.46
N ALA A 171 7.12 11.72 12.25
CA ALA A 171 7.60 12.66 13.26
C ALA A 171 6.74 12.65 14.54
N ALA A 172 5.41 12.55 14.37
CA ALA A 172 4.49 12.61 15.50
C ALA A 172 4.44 11.30 16.33
N TRP A 173 4.63 10.13 15.69
CA TRP A 173 4.40 8.83 16.34
C TRP A 173 5.67 8.04 16.62
N ALA A 174 6.86 8.55 16.25
CA ALA A 174 8.11 7.94 16.64
C ALA A 174 8.29 7.78 18.17
N PRO A 175 7.87 8.76 19.03
CA PRO A 175 7.91 8.58 20.46
C PRO A 175 7.01 7.44 20.99
N ASP A 176 5.98 7.05 20.21
CA ASP A 176 5.08 5.94 20.53
C ASP A 176 5.61 4.59 20.00
N GLY A 177 6.85 4.54 19.49
CA GLY A 177 7.46 3.33 18.95
C GLY A 177 6.91 2.92 17.57
N ILE A 178 6.30 3.85 16.83
CA ILE A 178 5.71 3.59 15.50
C ILE A 178 6.57 4.24 14.42
N ARG A 179 7.10 3.43 13.49
CA ARG A 179 7.74 3.91 12.27
C ARG A 179 6.70 4.05 11.17
N VAL A 180 6.81 5.11 10.36
CA VAL A 180 5.90 5.33 9.24
C VAL A 180 6.72 5.64 8.00
N ASN A 181 6.63 4.78 6.99
CA ASN A 181 7.32 4.93 5.71
C ASN A 181 6.35 4.75 4.54
N ALA A 182 6.79 5.05 3.36
CA ALA A 182 6.04 4.82 2.13
C ALA A 182 6.88 4.07 1.09
N VAL A 183 6.20 3.34 0.22
CA VAL A 183 6.75 2.81 -1.03
C VAL A 183 6.03 3.49 -2.18
N ALA A 184 6.78 3.91 -3.19
CA ALA A 184 6.23 4.54 -4.39
C ALA A 184 6.49 3.63 -5.61
N PRO A 185 5.52 2.77 -5.99
CA PRO A 185 5.65 1.93 -7.16
C PRO A 185 5.68 2.74 -8.46
N GLY A 186 6.42 2.24 -9.45
CA GLY A 186 6.35 2.66 -10.84
C GLY A 186 5.16 2.04 -11.57
N LEU A 187 5.34 1.74 -12.85
CA LEU A 187 4.36 1.03 -13.67
C LEU A 187 4.36 -0.45 -13.28
N VAL A 188 3.37 -0.88 -12.51
CA VAL A 188 3.24 -2.24 -11.94
C VAL A 188 1.94 -2.89 -12.40
N GLU A 189 2.01 -4.18 -12.72
CA GLU A 189 0.85 -5.00 -13.10
C GLU A 189 -0.20 -5.02 -11.97
N SER A 190 -1.40 -4.57 -12.30
CA SER A 190 -2.55 -4.55 -11.37
C SER A 190 -3.85 -4.39 -12.14
N ASN A 191 -5.00 -4.57 -11.47
CA ASN A 191 -6.29 -4.25 -12.07
C ASN A 191 -6.37 -2.78 -12.52
N MET A 192 -5.72 -1.88 -11.80
CA MET A 192 -5.69 -0.43 -12.08
C MET A 192 -4.98 -0.11 -13.40
N THR A 193 -4.00 -0.90 -13.80
CA THR A 193 -3.15 -0.71 -14.98
C THR A 193 -3.50 -1.69 -16.12
N ALA A 194 -4.44 -2.60 -15.91
CA ALA A 194 -4.77 -3.68 -16.86
C ALA A 194 -5.17 -3.16 -18.25
N LEU A 195 -5.85 -2.01 -18.35
CA LEU A 195 -6.23 -1.41 -19.63
C LEU A 195 -5.05 -0.83 -20.42
N MET A 196 -3.90 -0.62 -19.79
CA MET A 196 -2.68 -0.13 -20.46
C MET A 196 -1.82 -1.27 -20.95
N GLN A 197 -1.86 -2.41 -20.27
CA GLN A 197 -0.96 -3.54 -20.53
C GLN A 197 -1.19 -4.12 -21.94
N GLY A 198 -0.12 -4.19 -22.75
CA GLY A 198 -0.18 -4.65 -24.14
C GLY A 198 -0.72 -3.63 -25.14
N VAL A 199 -1.07 -2.41 -24.69
CA VAL A 199 -1.45 -1.30 -25.56
C VAL A 199 -0.25 -0.36 -25.71
N GLU A 200 0.54 -0.56 -26.79
CA GLU A 200 1.83 0.14 -27.00
C GLU A 200 1.72 1.66 -26.83
N ALA A 201 0.68 2.28 -27.37
CA ALA A 201 0.48 3.73 -27.28
C ALA A 201 0.31 4.25 -25.85
N LEU A 202 -0.17 3.39 -24.91
CA LEU A 202 -0.39 3.75 -23.52
C LEU A 202 0.80 3.40 -22.64
N GLU A 203 1.46 2.26 -22.89
CA GLU A 203 2.56 1.80 -22.02
C GLU A 203 3.92 2.36 -22.42
N LYS A 204 4.17 2.56 -23.74
CA LYS A 204 5.45 3.00 -24.27
C LYS A 204 6.01 4.27 -23.62
N PRO A 205 5.24 5.35 -23.40
CA PRO A 205 5.77 6.56 -22.76
C PRO A 205 6.32 6.33 -21.34
N TYR A 206 5.77 5.35 -20.63
CA TYR A 206 6.24 4.97 -19.29
C TYR A 206 7.44 4.04 -19.37
N LEU A 207 7.42 3.05 -20.29
CA LEU A 207 8.51 2.09 -20.45
C LEU A 207 9.76 2.76 -21.00
N ASP A 208 9.64 3.69 -21.94
CA ASP A 208 10.78 4.44 -22.49
C ASP A 208 11.50 5.26 -21.40
N ARG A 209 10.76 5.72 -20.38
CA ARG A 209 11.31 6.42 -19.24
C ARG A 209 11.80 5.49 -18.11
N THR A 210 11.49 4.19 -18.18
CA THR A 210 11.88 3.22 -17.16
C THR A 210 13.18 2.53 -17.59
N PRO A 211 14.36 2.81 -16.99
CA PRO A 211 15.64 2.23 -17.38
C PRO A 211 15.67 0.69 -17.41
N MET A 212 14.90 0.04 -16.51
CA MET A 212 14.79 -1.43 -16.52
C MET A 212 13.95 -1.97 -17.68
N GLY A 213 13.27 -1.12 -18.47
CA GLY A 213 12.58 -1.45 -19.72
C GLY A 213 11.44 -2.46 -19.60
N ARG A 214 10.86 -2.63 -18.42
CA ARG A 214 9.78 -3.59 -18.17
C ARG A 214 8.76 -3.10 -17.17
N TRP A 215 7.59 -3.70 -17.20
CA TRP A 215 6.63 -3.63 -16.13
C TRP A 215 7.22 -4.21 -14.83
N GLY A 216 6.90 -3.58 -13.71
CA GLY A 216 7.05 -4.19 -12.40
C GLY A 216 5.92 -5.17 -12.12
N THR A 217 6.15 -6.07 -11.18
CA THR A 217 5.15 -7.00 -10.67
C THR A 217 4.87 -6.71 -9.19
N PRO A 218 3.75 -7.19 -8.62
CA PRO A 218 3.53 -7.12 -7.17
C PRO A 218 4.70 -7.71 -6.36
N GLU A 219 5.38 -8.72 -6.90
CA GLU A 219 6.55 -9.38 -6.32
C GLU A 219 7.81 -8.49 -6.33
N ASP A 220 7.91 -7.53 -7.24
CA ASP A 220 8.99 -6.52 -7.23
C ASP A 220 8.78 -5.49 -6.08
N VAL A 221 7.52 -5.23 -5.71
CA VAL A 221 7.16 -4.23 -4.67
C VAL A 221 7.21 -4.82 -3.26
N ALA A 222 6.72 -6.03 -3.09
CA ALA A 222 6.55 -6.65 -1.78
C ALA A 222 7.84 -6.73 -0.94
N PRO A 223 9.04 -7.05 -1.47
CA PRO A 223 10.27 -7.10 -0.69
C PRO A 223 10.64 -5.75 -0.05
N ALA A 224 10.38 -4.63 -0.72
CA ALA A 224 10.62 -3.29 -0.16
C ALA A 224 9.68 -3.00 1.02
N VAL A 225 8.43 -3.47 0.95
CA VAL A 225 7.46 -3.34 2.04
C VAL A 225 7.90 -4.18 3.25
N LEU A 226 8.30 -5.44 3.03
CA LEU A 226 8.80 -6.30 4.10
C LEU A 226 10.08 -5.73 4.74
N PHE A 227 11.02 -5.21 3.93
CA PHE A 227 12.22 -4.53 4.44
C PHE A 227 11.85 -3.38 5.38
N LEU A 228 11.00 -2.45 4.92
CA LEU A 228 10.60 -1.29 5.73
C LEU A 228 9.79 -1.68 6.96
N ALA A 229 9.08 -2.81 6.93
CA ALA A 229 8.35 -3.34 8.08
C ALA A 229 9.26 -4.02 9.10
N SER A 230 10.40 -4.59 8.69
CA SER A 230 11.29 -5.40 9.52
C SER A 230 12.17 -4.58 10.46
N SER A 231 12.83 -5.25 11.41
CA SER A 231 13.84 -4.67 12.30
C SER A 231 15.09 -4.17 11.57
N ALA A 232 15.36 -4.62 10.33
CA ALA A 232 16.43 -4.09 9.49
C ALA A 232 16.24 -2.60 9.17
N ALA A 233 14.98 -2.11 9.19
CA ALA A 233 14.64 -0.70 8.99
C ALA A 233 14.36 0.06 10.30
N ARG A 234 14.79 -0.43 11.47
CA ARG A 234 14.49 0.17 12.78
C ARG A 234 14.93 1.63 12.95
N PHE A 235 15.83 2.11 12.12
CA PHE A 235 16.28 3.51 12.12
C PHE A 235 15.81 4.29 10.88
N ILE A 236 14.79 3.76 10.18
CA ILE A 236 14.19 4.38 8.98
C ILE A 236 12.75 4.74 9.30
N THR A 237 12.43 6.04 9.29
CA THR A 237 11.06 6.55 9.41
C THR A 237 10.90 7.84 8.62
N GLY A 238 9.70 8.13 8.12
CA GLY A 238 9.37 9.31 7.31
C GLY A 238 9.86 9.26 5.87
N GLN A 239 10.37 8.11 5.40
CA GLN A 239 10.94 7.98 4.06
C GLN A 239 9.92 7.47 3.05
N THR A 240 10.13 7.84 1.79
CA THR A 240 9.41 7.26 0.65
C THR A 240 10.42 6.59 -0.26
N LEU A 241 10.30 5.28 -0.43
CA LEU A 241 11.20 4.46 -1.24
C LEU A 241 10.57 4.22 -2.63
N PRO A 242 11.13 4.76 -3.73
CA PRO A 242 10.73 4.39 -5.08
C PRO A 242 11.03 2.92 -5.38
N VAL A 243 10.07 2.22 -5.98
CA VAL A 243 10.23 0.86 -6.53
C VAL A 243 9.66 0.91 -7.95
N ASP A 244 10.43 1.45 -8.87
CA ASP A 244 9.93 2.00 -10.12
C ASP A 244 10.78 1.66 -11.36
N GLY A 245 11.76 0.76 -11.22
CA GLY A 245 12.65 0.37 -12.32
C GLY A 245 13.54 1.51 -12.82
N GLY A 246 13.71 2.58 -12.01
CA GLY A 246 14.51 3.76 -12.34
C GLY A 246 13.72 4.90 -12.99
N TYR A 247 12.40 4.80 -13.10
CA TYR A 247 11.53 5.83 -13.69
C TYR A 247 11.77 7.24 -13.10
N SER A 248 12.02 7.33 -11.79
CA SER A 248 12.18 8.61 -11.11
C SER A 248 13.51 9.31 -11.31
N VAL A 249 14.50 8.62 -11.86
CA VAL A 249 15.88 9.15 -12.04
C VAL A 249 16.28 9.31 -13.51
N ALA A 250 15.37 8.98 -14.45
CA ALA A 250 15.56 9.14 -15.89
C ALA A 250 14.81 10.36 -16.45
#